data_fa842206b4a6eef6d9c287602189c5e0
#
_entry.id   fa842206b4a6eef6d9c287602189c5e0
#
_cell.length_a   1.000
_cell.length_b   1.000
_cell.length_c   1.000
_cell.angle_alpha   90.00
_cell.angle_beta   90.00
_cell.angle_gamma   90.00
#
_symmetry.space_group_name_H-M   'P 1'
#
loop_
_entity.id
_entity.type
_entity.pdbx_description
1 polymer ?
#
loop_
_entity_poly.entity_id
_entity_poly.type
_entity_poly.pdbx_seq_one_letter_code
_entity_poly.pdbx_strand_id
1 'polypeptide(L)'
;LNGGQDIILDDCVYDLSDNLPADFESWYESASQKNPVLQYVRQEVTLGQKQLSIDKTAWIPELTVGYMSELTTADKFRGVTVGVNIPLWSNANKIKQSRAKIAAAESRKVAAEQQFYFDLSAQYNRAASLKANSELMRASLSETDSRDYLLTAQSRGEISMIEYLVETDQYYEALE
;
A
#
# COMPACT_ATOMS: atom_id res chain seq x y z
N LEU A 1 2.29 11.31 16.51
CA LEU A 1 2.96 12.33 17.32
C LEU A 1 2.04 13.54 17.40
N ASN A 2 1.18 13.55 18.43
CA ASN A 2 0.06 14.50 18.56
C ASN A 2 0.46 15.79 19.33
N GLY A 3 1.74 16.11 19.43
CA GLY A 3 2.22 17.33 20.10
C GLY A 3 1.81 17.47 21.57
N GLY A 4 1.46 16.38 22.26
CA GLY A 4 1.03 16.38 23.64
C GLY A 4 -0.42 16.83 23.89
N GLN A 5 -1.26 16.89 22.84
CA GLN A 5 -2.69 17.13 23.01
C GLN A 5 -3.43 15.85 23.38
N ASP A 6 -4.36 15.94 24.34
CA ASP A 6 -5.22 14.83 24.70
C ASP A 6 -6.08 14.42 23.50
N ILE A 7 -6.01 13.13 23.16
CA ILE A 7 -6.89 12.55 22.15
C ILE A 7 -8.21 12.24 22.85
N ILE A 8 -9.24 13.01 22.58
CA ILE A 8 -10.60 12.65 22.96
C ILE A 8 -11.00 11.51 22.03
N LEU A 9 -10.94 10.28 22.54
CA LEU A 9 -11.56 9.13 21.88
C LEU A 9 -13.07 9.32 22.08
N ASP A 10 -13.73 9.87 21.07
CA ASP A 10 -15.17 9.78 20.97
C ASP A 10 -15.51 8.28 20.87
N ASP A 11 -16.64 7.87 21.49
CA ASP A 11 -17.08 6.48 21.42
C ASP A 11 -17.10 6.07 19.95
N CYS A 12 -16.02 5.41 19.51
CA CYS A 12 -15.95 4.86 18.18
C CYS A 12 -16.92 3.69 18.14
N VAL A 13 -18.18 3.97 17.87
CA VAL A 13 -19.08 2.96 17.33
C VAL A 13 -18.44 2.55 16.01
N TYR A 14 -17.72 1.44 16.02
CA TYR A 14 -17.26 0.82 14.80
C TYR A 14 -18.51 0.47 14.01
N ASP A 15 -18.80 1.29 13.00
CA ASP A 15 -19.77 0.90 12.00
C ASP A 15 -19.22 -0.36 11.32
N LEU A 16 -19.68 -1.50 11.80
CA LEU A 16 -19.42 -2.80 11.18
C LEU A 16 -20.22 -2.84 9.87
N SER A 17 -19.87 -1.90 8.97
CA SER A 17 -20.40 -1.95 7.62
C SER A 17 -19.87 -3.22 6.97
N ASP A 18 -20.75 -4.16 6.80
CA ASP A 18 -20.59 -5.54 6.31
C ASP A 18 -20.21 -5.56 4.79
N ASN A 19 -19.46 -4.53 4.36
CA ASN A 19 -19.14 -4.23 2.97
C ASN A 19 -17.86 -4.93 2.51
N LEU A 20 -17.84 -6.25 2.64
CA LEU A 20 -16.80 -7.00 1.93
C LEU A 20 -17.09 -6.91 0.41
N PRO A 21 -16.15 -6.48 -0.42
CA PRO A 21 -16.36 -6.46 -1.87
C PRO A 21 -16.80 -7.82 -2.40
N ALA A 22 -17.81 -7.84 -3.25
CA ALA A 22 -18.34 -9.08 -3.79
C ALA A 22 -17.37 -9.79 -4.75
N ASP A 23 -16.53 -9.02 -5.44
CA ASP A 23 -15.53 -9.52 -6.36
C ASP A 23 -14.13 -9.00 -5.96
N PHE A 24 -13.25 -9.94 -5.64
CA PHE A 24 -11.88 -9.65 -5.24
C PHE A 24 -11.07 -9.00 -6.36
N GLU A 25 -11.21 -9.47 -7.61
CA GLU A 25 -10.37 -9.01 -8.72
C GLU A 25 -10.65 -7.53 -9.06
N SER A 26 -11.91 -7.13 -9.13
CA SER A 26 -12.28 -5.73 -9.37
C SER A 26 -11.83 -4.81 -8.24
N TRP A 27 -11.91 -5.29 -7.01
CA TRP A 27 -11.40 -4.56 -5.85
C TRP A 27 -9.88 -4.44 -5.88
N TYR A 28 -9.17 -5.53 -6.18
CA TYR A 28 -7.72 -5.52 -6.34
C TYR A 28 -7.26 -4.54 -7.41
N GLU A 29 -7.91 -4.53 -8.58
CA GLU A 29 -7.58 -3.57 -9.65
C GLU A 29 -7.69 -2.13 -9.17
N SER A 30 -8.79 -1.77 -8.51
CA SER A 30 -8.99 -0.44 -7.96
C SER A 30 -7.96 -0.09 -6.88
N ALA A 31 -7.66 -1.02 -5.97
CA ALA A 31 -6.68 -0.85 -4.92
C ALA A 31 -5.26 -0.72 -5.47
N SER A 32 -4.89 -1.53 -6.48
CA SER A 32 -3.57 -1.52 -7.11
C SER A 32 -3.27 -0.21 -7.84
N GLN A 33 -4.29 0.43 -8.41
CA GLN A 33 -4.14 1.74 -9.05
C GLN A 33 -3.91 2.87 -8.05
N LYS A 34 -4.53 2.77 -6.86
CA LYS A 34 -4.45 3.79 -5.81
C LYS A 34 -3.27 3.59 -4.86
N ASN A 35 -2.66 2.41 -4.86
CA ASN A 35 -1.57 2.08 -3.95
C ASN A 35 -0.31 2.90 -4.28
N PRO A 36 0.20 3.74 -3.34
CA PRO A 36 1.34 4.61 -3.60
C PRO A 36 2.64 3.85 -3.82
N VAL A 37 2.80 2.66 -3.20
CA VAL A 37 4.00 1.82 -3.37
C VAL A 37 4.05 1.26 -4.80
N LEU A 38 2.91 0.78 -5.32
CA LEU A 38 2.82 0.28 -6.70
C LEU A 38 3.02 1.42 -7.72
N GLN A 39 2.47 2.60 -7.43
CA GLN A 39 2.71 3.78 -8.26
C GLN A 39 4.20 4.15 -8.29
N TYR A 40 4.88 4.11 -7.14
CA TYR A 40 6.31 4.39 -7.05
C TYR A 40 7.14 3.43 -7.90
N VAL A 41 6.96 2.11 -7.77
CA VAL A 41 7.74 1.14 -8.55
C VAL A 41 7.45 1.21 -10.06
N ARG A 42 6.22 1.56 -10.46
CA ARG A 42 5.86 1.82 -11.87
C ARG A 42 6.57 3.06 -12.40
N GLN A 43 6.65 4.11 -11.59
CA GLN A 43 7.37 5.34 -11.95
C GLN A 43 8.88 5.10 -12.01
N GLU A 44 9.46 4.24 -11.17
CA GLU A 44 10.89 3.88 -11.21
C GLU A 44 11.26 3.25 -12.58
N VAL A 45 10.43 2.38 -13.12
CA VAL A 45 10.60 1.82 -14.47
C VAL A 45 10.56 2.94 -15.53
N THR A 46 9.58 3.82 -15.44
CA THR A 46 9.43 4.93 -16.40
C THR A 46 10.63 5.88 -16.34
N LEU A 47 11.13 6.18 -15.15
CA LEU A 47 12.33 6.97 -14.93
C LEU A 47 13.56 6.30 -15.56
N GLY A 48 13.72 5.00 -15.36
CA GLY A 48 14.79 4.22 -15.99
C GLY A 48 14.74 4.29 -17.52
N GLN A 49 13.55 4.20 -18.13
CA GLN A 49 13.37 4.32 -19.57
C GLN A 49 13.73 5.72 -20.09
N LYS A 50 13.34 6.77 -19.38
CA LYS A 50 13.73 8.15 -19.71
C LYS A 50 15.22 8.36 -19.58
N GLN A 51 15.84 7.80 -18.53
CA GLN A 51 17.31 7.85 -18.36
C GLN A 51 18.04 7.14 -19.50
N LEU A 52 17.54 5.97 -19.94
CA LEU A 52 18.10 5.28 -21.10
C LEU A 52 18.03 6.15 -22.37
N SER A 53 16.94 6.89 -22.55
CA SER A 53 16.83 7.81 -23.70
C SER A 53 17.88 8.92 -23.62
N ILE A 54 18.11 9.50 -22.44
CA ILE A 54 19.18 10.48 -22.22
C ILE A 54 20.55 9.86 -22.48
N ASP A 55 20.83 8.66 -21.96
CA ASP A 55 22.10 7.99 -22.13
C ASP A 55 22.39 7.64 -23.62
N LYS A 56 21.36 7.40 -24.40
CA LYS A 56 21.49 7.23 -25.85
C LYS A 56 21.91 8.53 -26.56
N THR A 57 21.47 9.69 -26.09
CA THR A 57 21.86 10.99 -26.67
C THR A 57 23.23 11.46 -26.20
N ALA A 58 23.79 10.84 -25.14
CA ALA A 58 25.08 11.21 -24.59
C ALA A 58 26.30 10.95 -25.53
N TRP A 59 26.06 10.38 -26.72
CA TRP A 59 27.06 10.26 -27.80
C TRP A 59 27.13 11.48 -28.70
N ILE A 60 26.17 12.42 -28.58
CA ILE A 60 26.16 13.65 -29.35
C ILE A 60 27.26 14.57 -28.80
N PRO A 61 28.12 15.15 -29.67
CA PRO A 61 29.13 16.12 -29.23
C PRO A 61 28.47 17.31 -28.54
N GLU A 62 29.02 17.70 -27.42
CA GLU A 62 28.59 18.85 -26.66
C GLU A 62 29.29 20.10 -27.18
N LEU A 63 28.53 21.08 -27.66
CA LEU A 63 29.03 22.37 -28.12
C LEU A 63 28.92 23.38 -26.99
N THR A 64 30.06 23.92 -26.60
CA THR A 64 30.13 24.98 -25.59
C THR A 64 30.48 26.30 -26.26
N VAL A 65 29.65 27.32 -26.06
CA VAL A 65 29.94 28.69 -26.48
C VAL A 65 29.99 29.56 -25.23
N GLY A 66 31.10 30.21 -25.01
CA GLY A 66 31.30 31.07 -23.85
C GLY A 66 31.84 32.44 -24.24
N TYR A 67 31.53 33.47 -23.46
CA TYR A 67 32.17 34.77 -23.52
C TYR A 67 33.03 34.94 -22.26
N MET A 68 34.31 35.22 -22.45
CA MET A 68 35.24 35.46 -21.37
C MET A 68 35.65 36.92 -21.36
N SER A 69 35.54 37.55 -20.20
CA SER A 69 36.04 38.92 -19.97
C SER A 69 36.88 38.90 -18.70
N GLU A 70 38.16 39.14 -18.84
CA GLU A 70 39.09 39.25 -17.73
C GLU A 70 39.61 40.68 -17.63
N LEU A 71 39.47 41.28 -16.44
CA LEU A 71 40.04 42.57 -16.10
C LEU A 71 41.25 42.36 -15.24
N THR A 72 42.43 42.63 -15.80
CA THR A 72 43.70 42.71 -15.05
C THR A 72 44.04 44.21 -14.87
N THR A 73 44.80 44.53 -13.86
CA THR A 73 45.15 45.92 -13.49
C THR A 73 45.82 46.72 -14.65
N ALA A 74 46.36 46.04 -15.66
CA ALA A 74 47.05 46.64 -16.81
C ALA A 74 46.25 46.51 -18.11
N ASP A 75 45.43 45.44 -18.32
CA ASP A 75 44.79 45.16 -19.60
C ASP A 75 43.38 44.51 -19.44
N LYS A 76 42.52 44.76 -20.42
CA LYS A 76 41.18 44.17 -20.57
C LYS A 76 41.23 43.15 -21.71
N PHE A 77 41.14 41.89 -21.35
CA PHE A 77 40.98 40.80 -22.33
C PHE A 77 39.49 40.44 -22.48
N ARG A 78 39.03 40.39 -23.72
CA ARG A 78 37.66 39.95 -24.09
C ARG A 78 37.81 38.90 -25.19
N GLY A 79 37.16 37.78 -25.03
CA GLY A 79 37.23 36.71 -26.01
C GLY A 79 35.94 35.89 -26.08
N VAL A 80 35.74 35.24 -27.21
CA VAL A 80 34.71 34.23 -27.39
C VAL A 80 35.38 32.87 -27.36
N THR A 81 34.89 31.98 -26.53
CA THR A 81 35.38 30.61 -26.44
C THR A 81 34.39 29.70 -27.13
N VAL A 82 34.86 28.86 -28.04
CA VAL A 82 34.05 27.81 -28.67
C VAL A 82 34.77 26.51 -28.37
N GLY A 83 34.07 25.60 -27.71
CA GLY A 83 34.56 24.26 -27.36
C GLY A 83 33.67 23.17 -27.93
N VAL A 84 34.28 22.04 -28.30
CA VAL A 84 33.58 20.82 -28.70
C VAL A 84 34.09 19.69 -27.81
N ASN A 85 33.20 19.10 -27.03
CA ASN A 85 33.52 17.93 -26.19
C ASN A 85 32.94 16.66 -26.86
N ILE A 86 33.85 15.76 -27.28
CA ILE A 86 33.47 14.51 -27.93
C ILE A 86 33.71 13.35 -26.95
N PRO A 87 32.66 12.73 -26.39
CA PRO A 87 32.80 11.63 -25.42
C PRO A 87 33.08 10.30 -26.12
N LEU A 88 34.38 10.03 -26.45
CA LEU A 88 34.77 8.84 -27.23
C LEU A 88 34.60 7.53 -26.47
N TRP A 89 34.84 7.46 -25.16
CA TRP A 89 34.80 6.21 -24.36
C TRP A 89 33.94 6.28 -23.10
N SER A 90 33.67 7.44 -22.57
CA SER A 90 32.98 7.63 -21.28
C SER A 90 31.56 7.04 -21.24
N ASN A 91 30.94 6.87 -22.40
CA ASN A 91 29.52 6.44 -22.52
C ASN A 91 29.34 4.98 -22.95
N ALA A 92 30.42 4.24 -23.27
CA ALA A 92 30.34 2.88 -23.82
C ALA A 92 29.52 1.89 -22.95
N ASN A 93 29.59 2.01 -21.63
CA ASN A 93 28.90 1.12 -20.70
C ASN A 93 27.61 1.73 -20.09
N LYS A 94 27.36 3.03 -20.28
CA LYS A 94 26.15 3.69 -19.72
C LYS A 94 24.86 3.05 -20.21
N ILE A 95 24.75 2.78 -21.50
CA ILE A 95 23.55 2.15 -22.09
C ILE A 95 23.33 0.75 -21.51
N LYS A 96 24.40 -0.05 -21.34
CA LYS A 96 24.30 -1.39 -20.72
C LYS A 96 23.87 -1.27 -19.26
N GLN A 97 24.42 -0.33 -18.53
CA GLN A 97 24.06 -0.06 -17.14
C GLN A 97 22.61 0.37 -17.02
N SER A 98 22.15 1.29 -17.86
CA SER A 98 20.76 1.76 -17.84
C SER A 98 19.77 0.65 -18.19
N ARG A 99 20.08 -0.22 -19.16
CA ARG A 99 19.27 -1.41 -19.45
C ARG A 99 19.21 -2.37 -18.26
N ALA A 100 20.34 -2.62 -17.59
CA ALA A 100 20.37 -3.47 -16.41
C ALA A 100 19.54 -2.87 -15.24
N LYS A 101 19.61 -1.54 -15.06
CA LYS A 101 18.79 -0.82 -14.06
C LYS A 101 17.27 -0.95 -14.36
N ILE A 102 16.90 -0.84 -15.65
CA ILE A 102 15.49 -1.02 -16.05
C ILE A 102 15.03 -2.45 -15.76
N ALA A 103 15.83 -3.46 -16.14
CA ALA A 103 15.48 -4.85 -15.87
C ALA A 103 15.33 -5.13 -14.35
N ALA A 104 16.21 -4.53 -13.52
CA ALA A 104 16.08 -4.62 -12.07
C ALA A 104 14.83 -3.90 -11.54
N ALA A 105 14.48 -2.74 -12.09
CA ALA A 105 13.25 -2.02 -11.72
C ALA A 105 11.99 -2.78 -12.14
N GLU A 106 11.98 -3.39 -13.34
CA GLU A 106 10.89 -4.24 -13.80
C GLU A 106 10.69 -5.46 -12.90
N SER A 107 11.79 -6.12 -12.49
CA SER A 107 11.72 -7.25 -11.55
C SER A 107 11.16 -6.82 -10.19
N ARG A 108 11.57 -5.64 -9.66
CA ARG A 108 11.01 -5.10 -8.41
C ARG A 108 9.52 -4.76 -8.54
N LYS A 109 9.12 -4.18 -9.68
CA LYS A 109 7.71 -3.90 -9.95
C LYS A 109 6.89 -5.18 -9.89
N VAL A 110 7.30 -6.24 -10.61
CA VAL A 110 6.60 -7.53 -10.62
C VAL A 110 6.53 -8.12 -9.21
N ALA A 111 7.65 -8.11 -8.48
CA ALA A 111 7.68 -8.61 -7.12
C ALA A 111 6.73 -7.83 -6.18
N ALA A 112 6.71 -6.50 -6.29
CA ALA A 112 5.82 -5.65 -5.47
C ALA A 112 4.34 -5.87 -5.83
N GLU A 113 4.00 -6.02 -7.11
CA GLU A 113 2.63 -6.32 -7.55
C GLU A 113 2.17 -7.69 -7.05
N GLN A 114 3.03 -8.72 -7.14
CA GLN A 114 2.72 -10.05 -6.61
C GLN A 114 2.57 -10.05 -5.09
N GLN A 115 3.48 -9.39 -4.38
CA GLN A 115 3.40 -9.29 -2.91
C GLN A 115 2.09 -8.63 -2.50
N PHE A 116 1.74 -7.50 -3.12
CA PHE A 116 0.50 -6.79 -2.82
C PHE A 116 -0.74 -7.65 -3.12
N TYR A 117 -0.73 -8.40 -4.22
CA TYR A 117 -1.82 -9.32 -4.56
C TYR A 117 -2.00 -10.40 -3.50
N PHE A 118 -0.93 -11.06 -3.09
CA PHE A 118 -0.99 -12.12 -2.08
C PHE A 118 -1.40 -11.58 -0.70
N ASP A 119 -0.87 -10.44 -0.29
CA ASP A 119 -1.22 -9.84 1.00
C ASP A 119 -2.70 -9.43 1.03
N LEU A 120 -3.19 -8.82 -0.04
CA LEU A 120 -4.58 -8.40 -0.15
C LEU A 120 -5.53 -9.60 -0.24
N SER A 121 -5.16 -10.64 -1.01
CA SER A 121 -5.92 -11.88 -1.14
C SER A 121 -6.01 -12.63 0.20
N ALA A 122 -4.92 -12.69 0.96
CA ALA A 122 -4.91 -13.30 2.28
C ALA A 122 -5.85 -12.58 3.25
N GLN A 123 -5.82 -11.24 3.24
CA GLN A 123 -6.72 -10.42 4.08
C GLN A 123 -8.18 -10.57 3.68
N TYR A 124 -8.47 -10.57 2.37
CA TYR A 124 -9.82 -10.77 1.85
C TYR A 124 -10.38 -12.15 2.26
N ASN A 125 -9.60 -13.22 2.06
CA ASN A 125 -10.02 -14.58 2.42
C ASN A 125 -10.22 -14.72 3.94
N ARG A 126 -9.37 -14.07 4.74
CA ARG A 126 -9.54 -14.04 6.19
C ARG A 126 -10.84 -13.31 6.58
N ALA A 127 -11.10 -12.15 5.98
CA ALA A 127 -12.33 -11.40 6.25
C ALA A 127 -13.58 -12.19 5.82
N ALA A 128 -13.55 -12.83 4.65
CA ALA A 128 -14.64 -13.68 4.17
C ALA A 128 -14.90 -14.88 5.11
N SER A 129 -13.85 -15.53 5.59
CA SER A 129 -13.99 -16.63 6.55
C SER A 129 -14.54 -16.18 7.89
N LEU A 130 -14.09 -15.02 8.41
CA LEU A 130 -14.60 -14.47 9.65
C LEU A 130 -16.08 -14.08 9.52
N LYS A 131 -16.47 -13.48 8.39
CA LYS A 131 -17.85 -13.16 8.09
C LYS A 131 -18.72 -14.42 8.08
N ALA A 132 -18.32 -15.46 7.33
CA ALA A 132 -19.04 -16.71 7.26
C ALA A 132 -19.17 -17.38 8.65
N ASN A 133 -18.11 -17.35 9.46
CA ASN A 133 -18.14 -17.89 10.82
C ASN A 133 -19.09 -17.07 11.73
N SER A 134 -19.06 -15.74 11.62
CA SER A 134 -19.98 -14.86 12.37
C SER A 134 -21.44 -15.12 11.99
N GLU A 135 -21.74 -15.26 10.70
CA GLU A 135 -23.10 -15.59 10.23
C GLU A 135 -23.56 -16.96 10.74
N LEU A 136 -22.67 -17.98 10.68
CA LEU A 136 -22.96 -19.31 11.21
C LEU A 136 -23.24 -19.28 12.72
N MET A 137 -22.41 -18.55 13.47
CA MET A 137 -22.56 -18.41 14.92
C MET A 137 -23.90 -17.71 15.27
N ARG A 138 -24.20 -16.63 14.57
CA ARG A 138 -25.50 -15.91 14.77
C ARG A 138 -26.69 -16.81 14.45
N ALA A 139 -26.64 -17.57 13.36
CA ALA A 139 -27.67 -18.52 13.03
C ALA A 139 -27.83 -19.60 14.13
N SER A 140 -26.74 -20.19 14.59
CA SER A 140 -26.74 -21.18 15.67
C SER A 140 -27.31 -20.61 16.97
N LEU A 141 -26.92 -19.40 17.36
CA LEU A 141 -27.44 -18.73 18.56
C LEU A 141 -28.93 -18.45 18.43
N SER A 142 -29.42 -18.05 17.22
CA SER A 142 -30.83 -17.81 17.00
C SER A 142 -31.68 -19.08 17.04
N GLU A 143 -31.14 -20.22 16.59
CA GLU A 143 -31.82 -21.52 16.68
C GLU A 143 -31.83 -22.09 18.10
N THR A 144 -30.79 -21.76 18.89
CA THR A 144 -30.60 -22.28 20.25
C THR A 144 -31.01 -21.25 21.32
N ASP A 145 -31.88 -20.31 20.99
CA ASP A 145 -32.37 -19.32 21.98
C ASP A 145 -33.16 -20.01 23.08
N SER A 146 -32.44 -20.40 24.12
CA SER A 146 -32.97 -21.14 25.27
C SER A 146 -33.48 -20.22 26.39
N ARG A 147 -33.49 -18.89 26.22
CA ARG A 147 -33.81 -17.93 27.27
C ARG A 147 -35.19 -18.17 27.87
N ASP A 148 -36.20 -18.43 27.04
CA ASP A 148 -37.57 -18.72 27.50
C ASP A 148 -37.66 -20.03 28.27
N TYR A 149 -36.86 -21.05 27.87
CA TYR A 149 -36.76 -22.31 28.60
C TYR A 149 -36.05 -22.13 29.94
N LEU A 150 -34.95 -21.37 29.97
CA LEU A 150 -34.25 -21.07 31.22
C LEU A 150 -35.12 -20.29 32.21
N LEU A 151 -35.89 -19.30 31.73
CA LEU A 151 -36.81 -18.53 32.54
C LEU A 151 -37.93 -19.43 33.10
N THR A 152 -38.47 -20.34 32.26
CA THR A 152 -39.49 -21.27 32.66
C THR A 152 -38.96 -22.27 33.69
N ALA A 153 -37.79 -22.84 33.47
CA ALA A 153 -37.14 -23.77 34.40
C ALA A 153 -36.84 -23.12 35.76
N GLN A 154 -36.36 -21.86 35.74
CA GLN A 154 -36.13 -21.09 36.95
C GLN A 154 -37.44 -20.79 37.70
N SER A 155 -38.51 -20.43 36.99
CA SER A 155 -39.81 -20.15 37.60
C SER A 155 -40.44 -21.40 38.24
N ARG A 156 -40.10 -22.60 37.74
CA ARG A 156 -40.53 -23.88 38.27
C ARG A 156 -39.62 -24.40 39.39
N GLY A 157 -38.49 -23.72 39.65
CA GLY A 157 -37.52 -24.14 40.64
C GLY A 157 -36.67 -25.31 40.21
N GLU A 158 -36.62 -25.62 38.91
CA GLU A 158 -35.78 -26.72 38.33
C GLU A 158 -34.32 -26.31 38.24
N ILE A 159 -34.03 -25.00 38.11
CA ILE A 159 -32.70 -24.44 38.17
C ILE A 159 -32.63 -23.30 39.19
N SER A 160 -31.48 -23.10 39.80
CA SER A 160 -31.27 -22.00 40.72
C SER A 160 -31.14 -20.64 39.99
N MET A 161 -31.37 -19.56 40.74
CA MET A 161 -31.15 -18.20 40.20
C MET A 161 -29.71 -17.99 39.74
N ILE A 162 -28.73 -18.62 40.37
CA ILE A 162 -27.32 -18.51 40.02
C ILE A 162 -27.06 -19.20 38.67
N GLU A 163 -27.59 -20.43 38.49
CA GLU A 163 -27.48 -21.16 37.22
C GLU A 163 -28.15 -20.36 36.08
N TYR A 164 -29.33 -19.83 36.31
CA TYR A 164 -30.01 -18.97 35.34
C TYR A 164 -29.15 -17.76 34.90
N LEU A 165 -28.52 -17.08 35.85
CA LEU A 165 -27.66 -15.90 35.56
C LEU A 165 -26.41 -16.30 34.81
N VAL A 166 -25.78 -17.42 35.17
CA VAL A 166 -24.54 -17.90 34.51
C VAL A 166 -24.83 -18.28 33.05
N GLU A 167 -25.89 -19.03 32.81
CA GLU A 167 -26.27 -19.43 31.45
C GLU A 167 -26.69 -18.23 30.58
N THR A 168 -27.39 -17.25 31.18
CA THR A 168 -27.77 -16.03 30.49
C THR A 168 -26.57 -15.14 30.16
N ASP A 169 -25.61 -15.06 31.07
CA ASP A 169 -24.36 -14.32 30.88
C ASP A 169 -23.53 -14.93 29.73
N GLN A 170 -23.36 -16.25 29.71
CA GLN A 170 -22.69 -16.96 28.60
C GLN A 170 -23.37 -16.74 27.24
N TYR A 171 -24.71 -16.66 27.23
CA TYR A 171 -25.43 -16.37 26.01
C TYR A 171 -25.14 -14.95 25.50
N TYR A 172 -25.07 -13.96 26.38
CA TYR A 172 -24.75 -12.58 25.99
C TYR A 172 -23.28 -12.40 25.58
N GLU A 173 -22.34 -13.09 26.27
CA GLU A 173 -20.93 -13.11 25.87
C GLU A 173 -20.74 -13.70 24.44
N ALA A 174 -21.55 -14.68 24.08
CA ALA A 174 -21.52 -15.29 22.76
C ALA A 174 -22.13 -14.40 21.64
N LEU A 175 -22.92 -13.39 22.02
CA LEU A 175 -23.52 -12.42 21.09
C LEU A 175 -22.60 -11.23 20.78
N GLU A 176 -21.64 -10.92 21.65
CA GLU A 176 -20.62 -9.88 21.45
C GLU A 176 -19.51 -10.33 20.48
#